data_089c08d5d7762d03de538c6251047857
#
_entry.id   089c08d5d7762d03de538c6251047857
#
_cell.length_a   1.000
_cell.length_b   1.000
_cell.length_c   1.000
_cell.angle_alpha   90.00
_cell.angle_beta   90.00
_cell.angle_gamma   90.00
#
_symmetry.space_group_name_H-M   'P 1'
#
loop_
_entity.id
_entity.type
_entity.pdbx_description
1 polymer ?
#
loop_
_entity_poly.entity_id
_entity_poly.type
_entity_poly.pdbx_seq_one_letter_code
_entity_poly.pdbx_strand_id
1 'polypeptide(L)'
;MSREYKKMLNPKPKCFCCKSSLNIYRNDNYKDYVYFDKHLYHKKCFVDENKIKKKCYFCTKDIDFENSNQKAVYYDKHFYHTDCFISWCRSAKSSKKRQFALEHMDTYVEECRKKISNLFEKKRCSLAQIDTYEKEAEKHIKQVFTESDFCCFIREEYDIRTVPWKRILDVISGKTDKCDCIIPIEDLYDMWQRKLEMLRKINDKLVKNSDTEIDTDSLIMYDLTVLVRKYNGYLKWKQKQKILESETKKENSNTDTILVQSISNISSGKYSEKDNTDDEIVDIVDDIFG
;
A
#
# COMPACT_ATOMS: atom_id res chain seq x y z
N MET A 1 -29.84 -4.18 -11.45
CA MET A 1 -28.61 -3.58 -10.87
C MET A 1 -28.32 -4.30 -9.57
N SER A 2 -27.38 -5.25 -9.54
CA SER A 2 -26.96 -5.92 -8.33
C SER A 2 -26.24 -4.88 -7.46
N ARG A 3 -26.72 -4.65 -6.25
CA ARG A 3 -25.99 -3.91 -5.24
C ARG A 3 -24.74 -4.74 -4.89
N GLU A 4 -23.60 -4.44 -5.51
CA GLU A 4 -22.32 -4.92 -5.02
C GLU A 4 -22.15 -4.37 -3.60
N TYR A 5 -22.38 -5.24 -2.62
CA TYR A 5 -22.05 -4.93 -1.24
C TYR A 5 -20.55 -4.71 -1.18
N LYS A 6 -20.12 -3.45 -1.02
CA LYS A 6 -18.71 -3.13 -0.80
C LYS A 6 -18.22 -3.92 0.42
N LYS A 7 -17.38 -4.92 0.20
CA LYS A 7 -16.82 -5.74 1.26
C LYS A 7 -15.98 -4.84 2.19
N MET A 8 -16.33 -4.77 3.46
CA MET A 8 -15.63 -3.99 4.46
C MET A 8 -14.56 -4.84 5.15
N LEU A 9 -13.45 -4.22 5.52
CA LEU A 9 -12.39 -4.89 6.26
C LEU A 9 -12.89 -5.35 7.64
N ASN A 10 -12.69 -6.63 7.95
CA ASN A 10 -13.11 -7.24 9.21
C ASN A 10 -11.95 -8.13 9.76
N PRO A 11 -11.49 -7.96 11.00
CA PRO A 11 -11.96 -6.97 11.97
C PRO A 11 -11.63 -5.54 11.53
N LYS A 12 -12.49 -4.57 11.91
CA LYS A 12 -12.26 -3.15 11.61
C LYS A 12 -10.99 -2.67 12.30
N PRO A 13 -9.98 -2.18 11.56
CA PRO A 13 -8.83 -1.58 12.20
C PRO A 13 -9.22 -0.30 12.95
N LYS A 14 -8.39 0.10 13.91
CA LYS A 14 -8.60 1.32 14.68
C LYS A 14 -7.55 2.36 14.33
N CYS A 15 -7.94 3.61 14.25
CA CYS A 15 -7.00 4.72 14.12
C CYS A 15 -6.09 4.75 15.36
N PHE A 16 -4.78 4.78 15.15
CA PHE A 16 -3.83 4.76 16.27
C PHE A 16 -3.95 5.99 17.17
N CYS A 17 -4.27 7.16 16.59
CA CYS A 17 -4.43 8.41 17.33
C CYS A 17 -5.77 8.47 18.11
N CYS A 18 -6.92 8.50 17.42
CA CYS A 18 -8.22 8.72 18.04
C CYS A 18 -8.90 7.43 18.55
N LYS A 19 -8.31 6.24 18.29
CA LYS A 19 -8.83 4.91 18.67
C LYS A 19 -10.18 4.54 18.06
N SER A 20 -10.79 5.40 17.24
CA SER A 20 -12.04 5.08 16.54
C SER A 20 -11.80 4.06 15.41
N SER A 21 -12.85 3.30 15.09
CA SER A 21 -12.81 2.31 14.02
C SER A 21 -12.68 2.96 12.66
N LEU A 22 -11.82 2.41 11.81
CA LEU A 22 -11.65 2.80 10.41
C LEU A 22 -12.62 1.96 9.56
N ASN A 23 -13.58 2.62 8.91
CA ASN A 23 -14.53 1.96 8.02
C ASN A 23 -13.92 1.89 6.60
N ILE A 24 -13.09 0.89 6.37
CA ILE A 24 -12.36 0.71 5.12
C ILE A 24 -13.09 -0.32 4.27
N TYR A 25 -13.50 0.08 3.06
CA TYR A 25 -14.16 -0.78 2.11
C TYR A 25 -13.22 -1.11 0.94
N ARG A 26 -13.40 -2.31 0.37
CA ARG A 26 -12.70 -2.69 -0.86
C ARG A 26 -13.06 -1.72 -1.98
N ASN A 27 -12.07 -1.32 -2.77
CA ASN A 27 -12.21 -0.38 -3.88
C ASN A 27 -12.58 1.07 -3.49
N ASP A 28 -12.44 1.43 -2.21
CA ASP A 28 -12.52 2.83 -1.82
C ASP A 28 -11.23 3.58 -2.22
N ASN A 29 -11.33 4.91 -2.23
CA ASN A 29 -10.16 5.75 -2.31
C ASN A 29 -9.49 5.81 -0.94
N TYR A 30 -8.31 5.21 -0.81
CA TYR A 30 -7.59 5.10 0.46
C TYR A 30 -6.82 6.37 0.86
N LYS A 31 -6.98 7.49 0.15
CA LYS A 31 -6.31 8.77 0.42
C LYS A 31 -6.66 9.41 1.77
N ASP A 32 -7.71 8.90 2.44
CA ASP A 32 -8.09 9.36 3.78
C ASP A 32 -7.33 8.67 4.91
N TYR A 33 -6.43 7.76 4.55
CA TYR A 33 -5.66 6.96 5.50
C TYR A 33 -4.16 7.14 5.31
N VAL A 34 -3.42 6.99 6.41
CA VAL A 34 -1.95 7.04 6.48
C VAL A 34 -1.46 5.82 7.23
N TYR A 35 -0.43 5.15 6.71
CA TYR A 35 0.27 4.06 7.39
C TYR A 35 1.68 4.53 7.75
N PHE A 36 1.96 4.55 9.05
CA PHE A 36 3.24 5.00 9.57
C PHE A 36 3.61 4.22 10.83
N ASP A 37 4.87 3.82 10.94
CA ASP A 37 5.42 3.06 12.08
C ASP A 37 4.54 1.85 12.46
N LYS A 38 4.12 1.06 11.46
CA LYS A 38 3.26 -0.13 11.58
C LYS A 38 1.84 0.15 12.11
N HIS A 39 1.40 1.40 12.08
CA HIS A 39 0.07 1.80 12.53
C HIS A 39 -0.71 2.52 11.42
N LEU A 40 -2.02 2.33 11.43
CA LEU A 40 -2.95 2.97 10.52
C LEU A 40 -3.65 4.14 11.20
N TYR A 41 -3.80 5.25 10.49
CA TYR A 41 -4.39 6.50 10.98
C TYR A 41 -5.42 7.04 10.00
N HIS A 42 -6.41 7.80 10.48
CA HIS A 42 -7.04 8.80 9.61
C HIS A 42 -5.98 9.84 9.23
N LYS A 43 -5.94 10.26 7.98
CA LYS A 43 -5.03 11.30 7.50
C LYS A 43 -5.14 12.57 8.34
N LYS A 44 -6.37 13.02 8.63
CA LYS A 44 -6.61 14.21 9.47
C LYS A 44 -6.00 14.05 10.87
N CYS A 45 -6.21 12.91 11.53
CA CYS A 45 -5.65 12.67 12.86
C CYS A 45 -4.13 12.68 12.85
N PHE A 46 -3.52 12.06 11.82
CA PHE A 46 -2.07 12.04 11.66
C PHE A 46 -1.50 13.44 11.47
N VAL A 47 -2.11 14.24 10.59
CA VAL A 47 -1.71 15.64 10.36
C VAL A 47 -1.85 16.46 11.64
N ASP A 48 -3.01 16.39 12.31
CA ASP A 48 -3.28 17.18 13.53
C ASP A 48 -2.31 16.84 14.68
N GLU A 49 -1.92 15.58 14.83
CA GLU A 49 -0.95 15.14 15.84
C GLU A 49 0.48 15.58 15.51
N ASN A 50 0.81 15.62 14.22
CA ASN A 50 2.15 15.93 13.76
C ASN A 50 2.39 17.39 13.43
N LYS A 51 1.37 18.24 13.46
CA LYS A 51 1.54 19.70 13.37
C LYS A 51 2.36 20.25 14.54
N ILE A 52 3.22 21.22 14.24
CA ILE A 52 3.90 21.99 15.28
C ILE A 52 2.93 23.07 15.77
N LYS A 53 2.36 22.85 16.95
CA LYS A 53 1.43 23.79 17.59
C LYS A 53 2.20 24.68 18.57
N LYS A 54 2.28 25.96 18.27
CA LYS A 54 2.78 27.00 19.19
C LYS A 54 1.78 28.14 19.23
N LYS A 55 1.53 28.67 20.42
CA LYS A 55 0.64 29.83 20.59
C LYS A 55 1.42 31.13 20.52
N CYS A 56 0.82 32.11 19.91
CA CYS A 56 1.32 33.48 19.92
C CYS A 56 1.25 34.04 21.36
N TYR A 57 2.36 34.53 21.85
CA TYR A 57 2.43 35.12 23.17
C TYR A 57 1.50 36.32 23.37
N PHE A 58 1.25 37.11 22.32
CA PHE A 58 0.44 38.30 22.40
C PHE A 58 -1.06 38.06 22.26
N CYS A 59 -1.49 37.28 21.25
CA CYS A 59 -2.91 37.05 20.99
C CYS A 59 -3.43 35.67 21.41
N THR A 60 -2.56 34.82 21.96
CA THR A 60 -2.83 33.45 22.42
C THR A 60 -3.37 32.47 21.37
N LYS A 61 -3.56 32.90 20.11
CA LYS A 61 -3.98 32.07 18.98
C LYS A 61 -2.83 31.19 18.51
N ASP A 62 -3.17 30.06 17.88
CA ASP A 62 -2.19 29.15 17.30
C ASP A 62 -1.48 29.80 16.11
N ILE A 63 -0.19 29.52 15.97
CA ILE A 63 0.66 29.95 14.85
C ILE A 63 0.76 28.78 13.88
N ASP A 64 0.37 29.01 12.63
CA ASP A 64 0.50 28.04 11.54
C ASP A 64 1.88 28.21 10.87
N PHE A 65 2.80 27.30 11.18
CA PHE A 65 4.15 27.29 10.60
C PHE A 65 4.23 26.63 9.23
N GLU A 66 3.17 25.95 8.78
CA GLU A 66 3.11 25.32 7.47
C GLU A 66 2.65 26.29 6.38
N ASN A 67 1.98 27.36 6.78
CA ASN A 67 1.57 28.40 5.87
C ASN A 67 2.75 29.33 5.55
N SER A 68 3.32 29.19 4.35
CA SER A 68 4.46 30.00 3.87
C SER A 68 4.21 31.52 3.93
N ASN A 69 2.95 31.95 3.93
CA ASN A 69 2.56 33.35 4.00
C ASN A 69 2.51 33.91 5.45
N GLN A 70 2.48 33.04 6.47
CA GLN A 70 2.53 33.47 7.87
C GLN A 70 3.96 33.47 8.37
N LYS A 71 4.59 34.64 8.34
CA LYS A 71 5.89 34.82 9.00
C LYS A 71 5.67 34.88 10.51
N ALA A 72 6.44 34.11 11.26
CA ALA A 72 6.43 34.13 12.72
C ALA A 72 7.75 34.68 13.25
N VAL A 73 7.71 35.25 14.45
CA VAL A 73 8.87 35.83 15.14
C VAL A 73 9.12 35.02 16.42
N TYR A 74 10.39 34.70 16.68
CA TYR A 74 10.81 34.12 17.95
C TYR A 74 11.66 35.14 18.71
N TYR A 75 11.15 35.62 19.82
CA TYR A 75 11.82 36.65 20.63
C TYR A 75 11.62 36.36 22.11
N ASP A 76 12.67 36.48 22.90
CA ASP A 76 12.67 36.32 24.36
C ASP A 76 11.98 35.02 24.81
N LYS A 77 12.32 33.89 24.15
CA LYS A 77 11.76 32.54 24.36
C LYS A 77 10.28 32.35 24.00
N HIS A 78 9.66 33.33 23.33
CA HIS A 78 8.25 33.29 22.93
C HIS A 78 8.07 33.36 21.42
N PHE A 79 6.99 32.75 20.93
CA PHE A 79 6.59 32.83 19.54
C PHE A 79 5.49 33.88 19.37
N TYR A 80 5.53 34.60 18.24
CA TYR A 80 4.57 35.63 17.88
C TYR A 80 4.19 35.52 16.41
N HIS A 81 2.94 35.87 16.05
CA HIS A 81 2.66 36.28 14.66
C HIS A 81 3.41 37.59 14.41
N THR A 82 3.85 37.83 13.18
CA THR A 82 4.59 39.05 12.82
C THR A 82 3.85 40.33 13.21
N ASP A 83 2.54 40.42 12.86
CA ASP A 83 1.73 41.58 13.18
C ASP A 83 1.51 41.77 14.69
N CYS A 84 1.38 40.66 15.41
CA CYS A 84 1.28 40.68 16.86
C CYS A 84 2.58 41.17 17.52
N PHE A 85 3.73 40.76 16.96
CA PHE A 85 5.04 41.20 17.46
C PHE A 85 5.22 42.72 17.24
N ILE A 86 4.88 43.23 16.04
CA ILE A 86 4.90 44.64 15.72
C ILE A 86 3.99 45.42 16.69
N SER A 87 2.76 44.93 16.90
CA SER A 87 1.81 45.55 17.82
C SER A 87 2.31 45.54 19.26
N TRP A 88 2.91 44.43 19.70
CA TRP A 88 3.50 44.32 21.04
C TRP A 88 4.70 45.26 21.22
N CYS A 89 5.57 45.38 20.20
CA CYS A 89 6.68 46.35 20.25
C CYS A 89 6.18 47.81 20.36
N ARG A 90 5.16 48.18 19.57
CA ARG A 90 4.59 49.52 19.52
C ARG A 90 3.78 49.87 20.75
N SER A 91 3.24 48.93 21.48
CA SER A 91 2.43 49.15 22.71
C SER A 91 3.24 49.80 23.84
N ALA A 92 4.57 49.75 23.82
CA ALA A 92 5.44 50.39 24.82
C ALA A 92 6.46 51.30 24.15
N LYS A 93 6.00 52.46 23.68
CA LYS A 93 6.76 53.48 22.95
C LYS A 93 8.05 53.94 23.64
N SER A 94 8.11 53.91 24.95
CA SER A 94 9.29 54.29 25.74
C SER A 94 10.34 53.22 25.91
N SER A 95 10.07 51.96 25.50
CA SER A 95 10.97 50.86 25.69
C SER A 95 12.02 50.76 24.58
N LYS A 96 13.25 51.20 24.86
CA LYS A 96 14.41 51.07 23.94
C LYS A 96 14.61 49.64 23.49
N LYS A 97 14.44 48.65 24.40
CA LYS A 97 14.54 47.22 24.08
C LYS A 97 13.56 46.76 23.01
N ARG A 98 12.30 47.24 23.06
CA ARG A 98 11.27 46.88 22.08
C ARG A 98 11.44 47.60 20.74
N GLN A 99 11.94 48.86 20.77
CA GLN A 99 12.29 49.59 19.56
C GLN A 99 13.42 48.89 18.82
N PHE A 100 14.49 48.55 19.53
CA PHE A 100 15.62 47.75 18.99
C PHE A 100 15.14 46.40 18.42
N ALA A 101 14.24 45.68 19.13
CA ALA A 101 13.68 44.42 18.66
C ALA A 101 12.85 44.58 17.37
N LEU A 102 12.15 45.69 17.20
CA LEU A 102 11.40 46.00 15.97
C LEU A 102 12.33 46.29 14.80
N GLU A 103 13.40 47.04 15.03
CA GLU A 103 14.41 47.38 14.00
C GLU A 103 15.17 46.10 13.51
N HIS A 104 15.31 45.10 14.37
CA HIS A 104 16.03 43.84 14.07
C HIS A 104 15.07 42.67 13.88
N MET A 105 13.82 42.92 13.50
CA MET A 105 12.77 41.89 13.38
C MET A 105 13.15 40.75 12.44
N ASP A 106 13.85 41.03 11.33
CA ASP A 106 14.26 39.99 10.37
C ASP A 106 15.19 38.94 10.98
N THR A 107 16.07 39.37 11.92
CA THR A 107 16.91 38.45 12.67
C THR A 107 16.10 37.48 13.51
N TYR A 108 15.04 37.96 14.16
CA TYR A 108 14.15 37.12 14.98
C TYR A 108 13.21 36.24 14.16
N VAL A 109 12.87 36.65 12.93
CA VAL A 109 12.19 35.80 11.96
C VAL A 109 13.09 34.63 11.55
N GLU A 110 14.36 34.90 11.26
CA GLU A 110 15.31 33.87 10.87
C GLU A 110 15.63 32.91 12.05
N GLU A 111 15.75 33.44 13.26
CA GLU A 111 15.89 32.63 14.46
C GLU A 111 14.65 31.73 14.69
N CYS A 112 13.45 32.23 14.42
CA CYS A 112 12.23 31.46 14.45
C CYS A 112 12.29 30.30 13.45
N ARG A 113 12.70 30.54 12.20
CA ARG A 113 12.85 29.50 11.18
C ARG A 113 13.81 28.40 11.62
N LYS A 114 14.97 28.75 12.15
CA LYS A 114 15.96 27.78 12.68
C LYS A 114 15.37 26.94 13.82
N LYS A 115 14.66 27.59 14.75
CA LYS A 115 14.00 26.89 15.87
C LYS A 115 12.94 25.92 15.39
N ILE A 116 12.13 26.31 14.41
CA ILE A 116 11.08 25.47 13.84
C ILE A 116 11.70 24.30 13.04
N SER A 117 12.74 24.56 12.22
CA SER A 117 13.46 23.50 11.51
C SER A 117 13.96 22.42 12.49
N ASN A 118 14.62 22.82 13.56
CA ASN A 118 15.10 21.89 14.60
C ASN A 118 13.97 21.11 15.29
N LEU A 119 12.76 21.68 15.37
CA LEU A 119 11.58 20.96 15.89
C LEU A 119 11.06 19.95 14.88
N PHE A 120 11.08 20.26 13.58
CA PHE A 120 10.71 19.31 12.53
C PHE A 120 11.72 18.15 12.44
N GLU A 121 13.01 18.42 12.52
CA GLU A 121 14.06 17.39 12.49
C GLU A 121 13.95 16.40 13.67
N LYS A 122 13.47 16.85 14.81
CA LYS A 122 13.25 16.00 16.00
C LYS A 122 12.00 15.12 15.88
N LYS A 123 11.10 15.42 14.97
CA LYS A 123 9.92 14.57 14.72
C LYS A 123 10.31 13.37 13.86
N ARG A 124 9.80 12.18 14.23
CA ARG A 124 10.02 10.94 13.48
C ARG A 124 9.37 10.93 12.10
N CYS A 125 8.39 11.79 11.87
CA CYS A 125 7.65 11.85 10.61
C CYS A 125 7.74 13.25 9.99
N SER A 126 7.72 13.30 8.67
CA SER A 126 7.65 14.55 7.90
C SER A 126 6.31 14.63 7.20
N LEU A 127 5.56 15.72 7.44
CA LEU A 127 4.30 15.96 6.71
C LEU A 127 4.52 16.17 5.21
N ALA A 128 5.74 16.57 4.78
CA ALA A 128 6.11 16.61 3.37
C ALA A 128 6.11 15.22 2.70
N GLN A 129 6.17 14.13 3.46
CA GLN A 129 6.13 12.75 2.98
C GLN A 129 4.74 12.11 3.09
N ILE A 130 3.69 12.89 3.35
CA ILE A 130 2.34 12.36 3.59
C ILE A 130 1.83 11.52 2.42
N ASP A 131 2.13 11.92 1.18
CA ASP A 131 1.77 11.16 -0.03
C ASP A 131 2.42 9.78 -0.07
N THR A 132 3.64 9.65 0.49
CA THR A 132 4.31 8.35 0.62
C THR A 132 3.59 7.47 1.63
N TYR A 133 3.23 8.04 2.78
CA TYR A 133 2.50 7.32 3.82
C TYR A 133 1.08 6.92 3.39
N GLU A 134 0.43 7.69 2.50
CA GLU A 134 -0.84 7.33 1.86
C GLU A 134 -0.68 6.12 0.91
N LYS A 135 0.37 6.12 0.09
CA LYS A 135 0.68 4.98 -0.79
C LYS A 135 1.01 3.71 0.01
N GLU A 136 1.70 3.86 1.12
CA GLU A 136 1.96 2.75 2.04
C GLU A 136 0.66 2.26 2.70
N ALA A 137 -0.26 3.16 3.06
CA ALA A 137 -1.57 2.79 3.57
C ALA A 137 -2.39 2.03 2.53
N GLU A 138 -2.43 2.49 1.29
CA GLU A 138 -3.10 1.80 0.18
C GLU A 138 -2.54 0.39 -0.03
N LYS A 139 -1.21 0.26 -0.07
CA LYS A 139 -0.53 -1.03 -0.21
C LYS A 139 -0.88 -1.97 0.94
N HIS A 140 -0.78 -1.49 2.18
CA HIS A 140 -1.09 -2.27 3.38
C HIS A 140 -2.55 -2.72 3.41
N ILE A 141 -3.50 -1.81 3.10
CA ILE A 141 -4.93 -2.12 3.08
C ILE A 141 -5.22 -3.19 2.02
N LYS A 142 -4.68 -3.06 0.81
CA LYS A 142 -4.84 -4.07 -0.26
C LYS A 142 -4.31 -5.43 0.17
N GLN A 143 -3.14 -5.47 0.78
CA GLN A 143 -2.56 -6.70 1.32
C GLN A 143 -3.48 -7.36 2.35
N VAL A 144 -4.02 -6.59 3.31
CA VAL A 144 -4.93 -7.15 4.34
C VAL A 144 -6.23 -7.70 3.72
N PHE A 145 -6.76 -7.07 2.67
CA PHE A 145 -7.89 -7.64 1.93
C PHE A 145 -7.52 -8.96 1.24
N THR A 146 -6.36 -9.04 0.60
CA THR A 146 -5.88 -10.27 -0.04
C THR A 146 -5.67 -11.39 1.00
N GLU A 147 -5.08 -11.09 2.14
CA GLU A 147 -4.93 -12.04 3.26
C GLU A 147 -6.29 -12.56 3.74
N SER A 148 -7.28 -11.69 3.86
CA SER A 148 -8.64 -12.06 4.23
C SER A 148 -9.30 -12.97 3.20
N ASP A 149 -9.14 -12.67 1.90
CA ASP A 149 -9.69 -13.47 0.83
C ASP A 149 -9.03 -14.84 0.75
N PHE A 150 -7.72 -14.88 0.88
CA PHE A 150 -6.97 -16.13 0.94
C PHE A 150 -7.43 -17.00 2.12
N CYS A 151 -7.59 -16.41 3.30
CA CYS A 151 -8.11 -17.15 4.45
C CYS A 151 -9.54 -17.67 4.24
N CYS A 152 -10.41 -16.91 3.58
CA CYS A 152 -11.75 -17.36 3.21
C CYS A 152 -11.66 -18.54 2.22
N PHE A 153 -10.85 -18.41 1.18
CA PHE A 153 -10.63 -19.44 0.18
C PHE A 153 -10.13 -20.75 0.81
N ILE A 154 -9.13 -20.70 1.70
CA ILE A 154 -8.62 -21.90 2.38
C ILE A 154 -9.70 -22.55 3.28
N ARG A 155 -10.51 -21.74 3.98
CA ARG A 155 -11.63 -22.28 4.78
C ARG A 155 -12.63 -23.03 3.95
N GLU A 156 -13.02 -22.46 2.82
CA GLU A 156 -14.01 -23.05 1.91
C GLU A 156 -13.46 -24.32 1.24
N GLU A 157 -12.20 -24.28 0.81
CA GLU A 157 -11.58 -25.39 0.08
C GLU A 157 -11.34 -26.62 0.95
N TYR A 158 -10.90 -26.41 2.19
CA TYR A 158 -10.54 -27.50 3.11
C TYR A 158 -11.60 -27.77 4.19
N ASP A 159 -12.77 -27.11 4.11
CA ASP A 159 -13.88 -27.21 5.07
C ASP A 159 -13.42 -27.06 6.54
N ILE A 160 -12.61 -26.04 6.81
CA ILE A 160 -12.08 -25.76 8.14
C ILE A 160 -12.61 -24.44 8.71
N ARG A 161 -12.71 -24.39 10.05
CA ARG A 161 -13.09 -23.15 10.76
C ARG A 161 -11.91 -22.21 10.96
N THR A 162 -10.73 -22.74 11.20
CA THR A 162 -9.54 -21.98 11.57
C THR A 162 -8.38 -22.31 10.65
N VAL A 163 -7.90 -21.33 9.90
CA VAL A 163 -6.73 -21.48 9.01
C VAL A 163 -5.45 -21.49 9.87
N PRO A 164 -4.47 -22.37 9.63
CA PRO A 164 -3.18 -22.39 10.32
C PRO A 164 -2.29 -21.21 9.88
N TRP A 165 -2.82 -19.99 9.97
CA TRP A 165 -2.30 -18.76 9.38
C TRP A 165 -0.86 -18.46 9.81
N LYS A 166 -0.57 -18.63 11.11
CA LYS A 166 0.78 -18.40 11.64
C LYS A 166 1.81 -19.32 10.96
N ARG A 167 1.48 -20.62 10.80
CA ARG A 167 2.36 -21.59 10.15
C ARG A 167 2.58 -21.24 8.68
N ILE A 168 1.53 -20.82 7.98
CA ILE A 168 1.63 -20.35 6.58
C ILE A 168 2.55 -19.14 6.49
N LEU A 169 2.35 -18.11 7.34
CA LEU A 169 3.18 -16.91 7.37
C LEU A 169 4.65 -17.21 7.69
N ASP A 170 4.92 -18.12 8.61
CA ASP A 170 6.30 -18.48 8.95
C ASP A 170 7.02 -19.13 7.75
N VAL A 171 6.33 -19.94 6.94
CA VAL A 171 6.89 -20.51 5.71
C VAL A 171 7.13 -19.44 4.65
N ILE A 172 6.10 -18.65 4.27
CA ILE A 172 6.21 -17.68 3.16
C ILE A 172 7.09 -16.46 3.50
N SER A 173 7.37 -16.23 4.77
CA SER A 173 8.31 -15.18 5.22
C SER A 173 9.77 -15.63 5.27
N GLY A 174 10.08 -16.85 4.84
CA GLY A 174 11.44 -17.40 4.87
C GLY A 174 11.98 -17.70 6.28
N LYS A 175 11.10 -17.88 7.27
CA LYS A 175 11.50 -18.20 8.66
C LYS A 175 11.72 -19.69 8.89
N THR A 176 11.46 -20.51 7.89
CA THR A 176 11.61 -21.97 7.95
C THR A 176 12.51 -22.44 6.85
N ASP A 177 13.19 -23.58 7.05
CA ASP A 177 14.06 -24.22 6.05
C ASP A 177 13.30 -24.68 4.77
N LYS A 178 11.98 -24.49 4.74
CA LYS A 178 11.13 -24.90 3.62
C LYS A 178 11.12 -23.89 2.47
N CYS A 179 11.51 -22.64 2.73
CA CYS A 179 11.48 -21.56 1.75
C CYS A 179 12.64 -20.58 1.98
N ASP A 180 13.51 -20.45 0.99
CA ASP A 180 14.68 -19.54 1.04
C ASP A 180 14.34 -18.12 0.58
N CYS A 181 13.08 -17.84 0.26
CA CYS A 181 12.63 -16.54 -0.24
C CYS A 181 11.31 -16.10 0.41
N ILE A 182 11.04 -14.81 0.33
CA ILE A 182 9.76 -14.25 0.77
C ILE A 182 8.76 -14.36 -0.38
N ILE A 183 7.64 -15.05 -0.15
CA ILE A 183 6.54 -15.19 -1.12
C ILE A 183 5.42 -14.20 -0.76
N PRO A 184 5.11 -13.23 -1.64
CA PRO A 184 3.94 -12.36 -1.45
C PRO A 184 2.65 -13.18 -1.37
N ILE A 185 1.72 -12.76 -0.51
CA ILE A 185 0.45 -13.48 -0.33
C ILE A 185 -0.39 -13.50 -1.61
N GLU A 186 -0.31 -12.45 -2.42
CA GLU A 186 -0.96 -12.35 -3.72
C GLU A 186 -0.48 -13.46 -4.67
N ASP A 187 0.82 -13.69 -4.70
CA ASP A 187 1.43 -14.72 -5.53
C ASP A 187 1.06 -16.13 -5.03
N LEU A 188 1.10 -16.34 -3.72
CA LEU A 188 0.68 -17.61 -3.12
C LEU A 188 -0.79 -17.91 -3.44
N TYR A 189 -1.66 -16.93 -3.32
CA TYR A 189 -3.09 -17.07 -3.58
C TYR A 189 -3.37 -17.39 -5.05
N ASP A 190 -2.74 -16.67 -5.98
CA ASP A 190 -2.85 -16.95 -7.42
C ASP A 190 -2.34 -18.37 -7.77
N MET A 191 -1.17 -18.75 -7.25
CA MET A 191 -0.63 -20.09 -7.43
C MET A 191 -1.57 -21.18 -6.90
N TRP A 192 -2.13 -20.99 -5.71
CA TRP A 192 -3.04 -21.96 -5.09
C TRP A 192 -4.30 -22.16 -5.94
N GLN A 193 -4.93 -21.07 -6.38
CA GLN A 193 -6.09 -21.13 -7.26
C GLN A 193 -5.78 -21.87 -8.58
N ARG A 194 -4.65 -21.54 -9.23
CA ARG A 194 -4.25 -22.17 -10.50
C ARG A 194 -3.91 -23.64 -10.38
N LYS A 195 -3.38 -24.06 -9.25
CA LYS A 195 -2.94 -25.45 -9.02
C LYS A 195 -3.94 -26.27 -8.20
N LEU A 196 -5.11 -25.72 -7.90
CA LEU A 196 -6.11 -26.34 -7.03
C LEU A 196 -6.49 -27.77 -7.44
N GLU A 197 -6.77 -27.97 -8.72
CA GLU A 197 -7.12 -29.29 -9.27
C GLU A 197 -5.95 -30.31 -9.12
N MET A 198 -4.73 -29.87 -9.31
CA MET A 198 -3.54 -30.70 -9.12
C MET A 198 -3.39 -31.06 -7.63
N LEU A 199 -3.53 -30.09 -6.74
CA LEU A 199 -3.43 -30.30 -5.29
C LEU A 199 -4.50 -31.27 -4.78
N ARG A 200 -5.75 -31.12 -5.24
CA ARG A 200 -6.85 -32.06 -4.92
C ARG A 200 -6.49 -33.50 -5.33
N LYS A 201 -6.00 -33.69 -6.57
CA LYS A 201 -5.58 -35.02 -7.05
C LYS A 201 -4.44 -35.62 -6.22
N ILE A 202 -3.52 -34.81 -5.74
CA ILE A 202 -2.42 -35.24 -4.88
C ILE A 202 -2.97 -35.64 -3.50
N ASN A 203 -3.84 -34.82 -2.91
CA ASN A 203 -4.45 -35.05 -1.62
C ASN A 203 -5.30 -36.32 -1.62
N ASP A 204 -6.11 -36.55 -2.67
CA ASP A 204 -6.87 -37.79 -2.84
C ASP A 204 -5.99 -39.04 -2.85
N LYS A 205 -4.82 -38.95 -3.50
CA LYS A 205 -3.86 -40.05 -3.51
C LYS A 205 -3.20 -40.26 -2.14
N LEU A 206 -2.85 -39.17 -1.45
CA LEU A 206 -2.25 -39.22 -0.12
C LEU A 206 -3.21 -39.88 0.88
N VAL A 207 -4.47 -39.44 0.90
CA VAL A 207 -5.50 -39.98 1.79
C VAL A 207 -5.76 -41.47 1.49
N LYS A 208 -5.84 -41.86 0.19
CA LYS A 208 -6.06 -43.25 -0.20
C LYS A 208 -4.91 -44.19 0.16
N ASN A 209 -3.65 -43.69 0.17
CA ASN A 209 -2.45 -44.48 0.40
C ASN A 209 -1.98 -44.44 1.85
N SER A 210 -2.65 -43.67 2.71
CA SER A 210 -2.29 -43.55 4.12
C SER A 210 -3.07 -44.58 4.96
N ASP A 211 -2.35 -45.30 5.80
CA ASP A 211 -2.96 -46.22 6.79
C ASP A 211 -3.53 -45.46 8.01
N THR A 212 -3.28 -44.14 8.09
CA THR A 212 -3.75 -43.27 9.17
C THR A 212 -4.52 -42.12 8.62
N GLU A 213 -5.48 -41.62 9.39
CA GLU A 213 -6.22 -40.38 9.06
C GLU A 213 -5.27 -39.19 9.04
N ILE A 214 -5.21 -38.47 7.89
CA ILE A 214 -4.39 -37.28 7.75
C ILE A 214 -5.25 -36.09 8.16
N ASP A 215 -4.78 -35.30 9.14
CA ASP A 215 -5.47 -34.09 9.54
C ASP A 215 -5.39 -33.02 8.45
N THR A 216 -6.41 -32.16 8.38
CA THR A 216 -6.55 -31.13 7.34
C THR A 216 -5.43 -30.08 7.41
N ASP A 217 -4.95 -29.75 8.61
CA ASP A 217 -3.82 -28.82 8.76
C ASP A 217 -2.56 -29.38 8.09
N SER A 218 -2.33 -30.69 8.20
CA SER A 218 -1.21 -31.36 7.53
C SER A 218 -1.35 -31.36 6.01
N LEU A 219 -2.55 -31.55 5.47
CA LEU A 219 -2.80 -31.40 4.03
C LEU A 219 -2.52 -29.99 3.53
N ILE A 220 -3.01 -28.96 4.24
CA ILE A 220 -2.74 -27.56 3.90
C ILE A 220 -1.23 -27.27 3.89
N MET A 221 -0.51 -27.75 4.90
CA MET A 221 0.94 -27.52 4.99
C MET A 221 1.73 -28.33 3.95
N TYR A 222 1.22 -29.46 3.52
CA TYR A 222 1.77 -30.23 2.41
C TYR A 222 1.60 -29.46 1.09
N ASP A 223 0.39 -29.01 0.80
CA ASP A 223 0.09 -28.22 -0.41
C ASP A 223 0.90 -26.94 -0.46
N LEU A 224 1.02 -26.23 0.66
CA LEU A 224 1.92 -25.08 0.77
C LEU A 224 3.36 -25.46 0.39
N THR A 225 3.86 -26.60 0.88
CA THR A 225 5.23 -27.05 0.57
C THR A 225 5.40 -27.36 -0.93
N VAL A 226 4.39 -27.95 -1.56
CA VAL A 226 4.37 -28.19 -3.01
C VAL A 226 4.44 -26.89 -3.79
N LEU A 227 3.61 -25.88 -3.41
CA LEU A 227 3.59 -24.58 -4.06
C LEU A 227 4.90 -23.81 -3.87
N VAL A 228 5.45 -23.81 -2.66
CA VAL A 228 6.74 -23.15 -2.37
C VAL A 228 7.85 -23.67 -3.28
N ARG A 229 7.94 -24.98 -3.47
CA ARG A 229 8.93 -25.59 -4.38
C ARG A 229 8.76 -25.17 -5.83
N LYS A 230 7.54 -24.83 -6.25
CA LYS A 230 7.21 -24.38 -7.62
C LYS A 230 7.26 -22.87 -7.80
N TYR A 231 7.56 -22.09 -6.76
CA TYR A 231 7.49 -20.64 -6.80
C TYR A 231 8.46 -20.01 -7.84
N ASN A 232 9.66 -20.54 -7.98
CA ASN A 232 10.60 -20.05 -9.00
C ASN A 232 10.08 -20.23 -10.44
N GLY A 233 9.40 -21.37 -10.70
CA GLY A 233 8.72 -21.59 -11.99
C GLY A 233 7.60 -20.59 -12.21
N TYR A 234 6.78 -20.35 -11.18
CA TYR A 234 5.71 -19.35 -11.22
C TYR A 234 6.24 -17.94 -11.52
N LEU A 235 7.34 -17.52 -10.92
CA LEU A 235 7.95 -16.20 -11.21
C LEU A 235 8.36 -16.06 -12.68
N LYS A 236 8.96 -17.12 -13.25
CA LYS A 236 9.33 -17.11 -14.69
C LYS A 236 8.09 -17.03 -15.57
N TRP A 237 7.04 -17.78 -15.26
CA TRP A 237 5.76 -17.71 -15.96
C TRP A 237 5.14 -16.31 -15.85
N LYS A 238 5.04 -15.75 -14.65
CA LYS A 238 4.50 -14.40 -14.41
C LYS A 238 5.25 -13.31 -15.19
N GLN A 239 6.57 -13.45 -15.32
CA GLN A 239 7.38 -12.53 -16.11
C GLN A 239 7.06 -12.65 -17.60
N LYS A 240 6.91 -13.87 -18.15
CA LYS A 240 6.48 -14.09 -19.52
C LYS A 240 5.10 -13.49 -19.81
N GLN A 241 4.13 -13.66 -18.91
CA GLN A 241 2.80 -13.06 -19.05
C GLN A 241 2.86 -11.54 -19.14
N LYS A 242 3.66 -10.89 -18.30
CA LYS A 242 3.84 -9.44 -18.33
C LYS A 242 4.44 -8.95 -19.67
N ILE A 243 5.37 -9.70 -20.25
CA ILE A 243 5.95 -9.38 -21.57
C ILE A 243 4.85 -9.49 -22.63
N LEU A 244 4.11 -10.59 -22.69
CA LEU A 244 3.01 -10.79 -23.63
C LEU A 244 1.93 -9.69 -23.52
N GLU A 245 1.52 -9.34 -22.32
CA GLU A 245 0.57 -8.24 -22.10
C GLU A 245 1.11 -6.87 -22.56
N SER A 246 2.42 -6.65 -22.46
CA SER A 246 3.06 -5.43 -22.94
C SER A 246 3.14 -5.37 -24.47
N GLU A 247 3.33 -6.50 -25.11
CA GLU A 247 3.37 -6.64 -26.57
C GLU A 247 1.98 -6.48 -27.18
N THR A 248 0.96 -7.14 -26.62
CA THR A 248 -0.44 -6.99 -27.07
C THR A 248 -0.96 -5.55 -26.89
N LYS A 249 -0.55 -4.84 -25.83
CA LYS A 249 -0.88 -3.42 -25.67
C LYS A 249 -0.21 -2.53 -26.70
N LYS A 250 1.01 -2.86 -27.14
CA LYS A 250 1.72 -2.11 -28.20
C LYS A 250 1.09 -2.38 -29.57
N GLU A 251 0.68 -3.60 -29.87
CA GLU A 251 0.00 -3.94 -31.11
C GLU A 251 -1.37 -3.26 -31.22
N ASN A 252 -2.16 -3.26 -30.15
CA ASN A 252 -3.45 -2.56 -30.11
C ASN A 252 -3.31 -1.03 -30.24
N SER A 253 -2.25 -0.44 -29.72
CA SER A 253 -1.99 1.01 -29.88
C SER A 253 -1.51 1.36 -31.31
N ASN A 254 -0.90 0.43 -32.02
CA ASN A 254 -0.49 0.62 -33.44
C ASN A 254 -1.65 0.40 -34.42
N THR A 255 -2.63 -0.46 -34.07
CA THR A 255 -3.82 -0.69 -34.93
C THR A 255 -4.75 0.52 -34.99
N ASP A 256 -4.89 1.27 -33.92
CA ASP A 256 -5.69 2.52 -33.93
C ASP A 256 -5.08 3.63 -34.82
N THR A 257 -3.76 3.58 -35.06
CA THR A 257 -3.09 4.55 -35.93
C THR A 257 -3.14 4.13 -37.39
N ILE A 258 -3.28 2.83 -37.70
CA ILE A 258 -3.30 2.28 -39.06
C ILE A 258 -4.71 2.29 -39.67
N LEU A 259 -5.78 2.27 -38.83
CA LEU A 259 -7.16 2.30 -39.34
C LEU A 259 -7.60 3.63 -39.95
N VAL A 260 -6.83 4.68 -39.81
CA VAL A 260 -7.12 5.99 -40.42
C VAL A 260 -6.48 6.13 -41.82
N GLN A 261 -5.56 5.25 -42.21
CA GLN A 261 -4.83 5.35 -43.51
C GLN A 261 -5.13 4.28 -44.56
N SER A 262 -5.97 3.29 -44.30
CA SER A 262 -6.18 2.18 -45.25
C SER A 262 -7.60 1.94 -45.73
N ILE A 263 -8.38 3.02 -45.97
CA ILE A 263 -9.66 2.90 -46.76
C ILE A 263 -9.42 3.12 -48.28
N SER A 264 -8.27 2.80 -48.78
CA SER A 264 -8.06 2.94 -50.23
C SER A 264 -7.25 1.81 -50.88
N ASN A 265 -7.45 0.55 -50.53
CA ASN A 265 -7.01 -0.53 -51.44
C ASN A 265 -7.54 -1.89 -50.98
N ILE A 266 -8.75 -2.24 -51.38
CA ILE A 266 -9.21 -3.63 -51.36
C ILE A 266 -9.09 -4.18 -52.78
N SER A 267 -8.17 -5.09 -52.98
CA SER A 267 -8.24 -6.03 -54.11
C SER A 267 -7.59 -7.36 -53.70
N SER A 268 -8.49 -8.34 -53.60
CA SER A 268 -8.35 -9.79 -53.73
C SER A 268 -7.02 -10.47 -53.38
N GLY A 269 -7.04 -11.26 -52.31
CA GLY A 269 -6.04 -12.30 -52.02
C GLY A 269 -6.61 -13.36 -51.09
N LYS A 270 -6.74 -14.58 -51.60
CA LYS A 270 -7.18 -15.79 -50.88
C LYS A 270 -6.25 -16.06 -49.70
N TYR A 271 -6.83 -16.22 -48.53
CA TYR A 271 -6.12 -16.77 -47.36
C TYR A 271 -6.54 -18.23 -47.15
N SER A 272 -5.55 -19.09 -47.08
CA SER A 272 -5.67 -20.45 -46.58
C SER A 272 -5.54 -20.43 -45.08
N GLU A 273 -6.54 -20.98 -44.39
CA GLU A 273 -6.49 -21.30 -42.96
C GLU A 273 -5.34 -22.27 -42.68
N LYS A 274 -4.52 -21.94 -41.69
CA LYS A 274 -3.76 -22.91 -40.89
C LYS A 274 -4.03 -22.62 -39.44
N ASP A 275 -4.95 -23.43 -38.89
CA ASP A 275 -5.02 -23.74 -37.46
C ASP A 275 -3.68 -24.30 -37.00
N ASN A 276 -3.13 -23.76 -35.92
CA ASN A 276 -2.28 -24.42 -34.95
C ASN A 276 -1.51 -23.37 -34.13
N THR A 277 -2.10 -22.84 -33.06
CA THR A 277 -1.32 -22.11 -32.04
C THR A 277 -1.82 -22.26 -30.59
N ASP A 278 -2.94 -22.95 -30.32
CA ASP A 278 -3.46 -23.06 -28.96
C ASP A 278 -2.86 -24.23 -28.16
N ASP A 279 -2.39 -25.29 -28.83
CA ASP A 279 -1.85 -26.48 -28.12
C ASP A 279 -0.41 -26.30 -27.61
N GLU A 280 0.42 -25.49 -28.27
CA GLU A 280 1.80 -25.24 -27.82
C GLU A 280 1.91 -24.43 -26.52
N ILE A 281 0.90 -23.60 -26.21
CA ILE A 281 0.90 -22.77 -24.98
C ILE A 281 0.59 -23.60 -23.75
N VAL A 282 -0.24 -24.62 -23.86
CA VAL A 282 -0.61 -25.51 -22.75
C VAL A 282 0.56 -26.38 -22.33
N ASP A 283 1.31 -26.93 -23.28
CA ASP A 283 2.48 -27.77 -23.01
C ASP A 283 3.63 -26.98 -22.36
N ILE A 284 3.83 -25.71 -22.77
CA ILE A 284 4.86 -24.84 -22.17
C ILE A 284 4.54 -24.49 -20.70
N VAL A 285 3.25 -24.34 -20.38
CA VAL A 285 2.82 -24.03 -18.99
C VAL A 285 3.03 -25.24 -18.08
N ASP A 286 2.81 -26.46 -18.55
CA ASP A 286 3.02 -27.66 -17.77
C ASP A 286 4.50 -27.97 -17.56
N ASP A 287 5.37 -27.69 -18.54
CA ASP A 287 6.83 -27.82 -18.40
C ASP A 287 7.45 -26.81 -17.43
N ILE A 288 6.89 -25.59 -17.33
CA ILE A 288 7.42 -24.54 -16.46
C ILE A 288 7.02 -24.79 -14.98
N PHE A 289 5.84 -25.39 -14.78
CA PHE A 289 5.34 -25.73 -13.45
C PHE A 289 5.52 -27.22 -13.11
N GLY A 290 5.97 -28.03 -14.07
CA GLY A 290 6.18 -29.47 -13.98
C GLY A 290 7.14 -29.97 -12.91
#